data_83820e936c59909541f6a9dec3487684
#
_entry.id   83820e936c59909541f6a9dec3487684
#
_cell.length_a   1.000
_cell.length_b   1.000
_cell.length_c   1.000
_cell.angle_alpha   90.00
_cell.angle_beta   90.00
_cell.angle_gamma   90.00
#
_symmetry.space_group_name_H-M   'P 1'
#
loop_
_entity.id
_entity.type
_entity.pdbx_description
1 polymer ?
#
loop_
_entity_poly.entity_id
_entity_poly.type
_entity_poly.pdbx_seq_one_letter_code
_entity_poly.pdbx_strand_id
1 'polypeptide(L)'
;PYFAEVEFKIGPVPDHAVWDGVIEKNSMWCYPQEGSYKMKMRQVRNNYKKWKKKAETLQRWILKNFEQGAMREKFIECAFGSLPDPIKVDDLPKVSIITSVYDGDEFIRPFLEDITSQTIFKDKCELILINADSPGNEEEVINEYAEKYPDNIVYKRLDEDPGIYAVWTIGAKMATGEYLTNANLDDRKSVHSLERHATELYSNSDVDLVYADMLITDNPNETFENNSSNNRKYNFPDFTFENLKMINMPHANPMWRKNYHEKYGYFDEKYRSAGDWEFWLRGASKGSKFKKIHDTLGLYYFNPKGISTNPENFSWKRKEEQEVYSKYENIEL
;
A
#
# COMPACT_ATOMS: atom_id res chain seq x y z
N PRO A 1 47.42 -12.31 -4.61
CA PRO A 1 46.65 -11.44 -3.72
C PRO A 1 46.58 -10.02 -4.28
N TYR A 2 45.49 -9.33 -4.02
CA TYR A 2 45.22 -7.95 -4.46
C TYR A 2 45.73 -6.90 -3.46
N PHE A 3 46.23 -7.32 -2.32
CA PHE A 3 46.73 -6.51 -1.23
C PHE A 3 48.14 -6.96 -0.80
N ALA A 4 48.84 -6.14 0.00
CA ALA A 4 50.12 -6.47 0.55
C ALA A 4 49.94 -7.25 1.85
N GLU A 5 50.25 -8.53 1.83
CA GLU A 5 50.16 -9.40 3.01
C GLU A 5 51.26 -9.06 4.03
N VAL A 6 50.84 -8.84 5.26
CA VAL A 6 51.74 -8.61 6.41
C VAL A 6 51.74 -9.83 7.30
N GLU A 7 52.91 -10.31 7.71
CA GLU A 7 53.02 -11.39 8.69
C GLU A 7 52.47 -10.94 10.03
N PHE A 8 51.80 -11.84 10.73
CA PHE A 8 51.17 -11.55 12.01
C PHE A 8 51.29 -12.74 12.98
N LYS A 9 51.00 -12.47 14.24
CA LYS A 9 50.80 -13.49 15.28
C LYS A 9 49.38 -13.33 15.84
N ILE A 10 48.76 -14.45 16.17
CA ILE A 10 47.49 -14.43 16.90
C ILE A 10 47.81 -14.45 18.39
N GLY A 11 47.19 -13.58 19.15
CA GLY A 11 47.35 -13.47 20.59
C GLY A 11 46.06 -12.98 21.27
N PRO A 12 45.99 -13.04 22.60
CA PRO A 12 44.81 -12.61 23.34
C PRO A 12 44.59 -11.10 23.15
N VAL A 13 43.32 -10.71 23.25
CA VAL A 13 42.91 -9.29 23.24
C VAL A 13 43.51 -8.59 24.48
N PRO A 14 44.13 -7.40 24.38
CA PRO A 14 44.60 -6.62 25.52
C PRO A 14 43.42 -6.23 26.43
N ASP A 15 43.64 -6.23 27.75
CA ASP A 15 42.58 -5.92 28.74
C ASP A 15 41.88 -4.55 28.47
N HIS A 16 42.63 -3.55 28.00
CA HIS A 16 42.11 -2.23 27.69
C HIS A 16 41.21 -2.17 26.43
N ALA A 17 41.20 -3.23 25.62
CA ALA A 17 40.39 -3.33 24.41
C ALA A 17 39.18 -4.28 24.57
N VAL A 18 39.05 -4.88 25.75
CA VAL A 18 37.86 -5.71 26.06
C VAL A 18 36.63 -4.79 26.14
N TRP A 19 35.57 -5.21 25.47
CA TRP A 19 34.30 -4.52 25.46
C TRP A 19 33.20 -5.58 25.56
N ASP A 20 32.64 -5.73 26.76
CA ASP A 20 31.67 -6.77 27.08
C ASP A 20 30.49 -6.81 26.05
N GLY A 21 30.20 -8.01 25.59
CA GLY A 21 29.20 -8.24 24.55
C GLY A 21 29.61 -7.91 23.11
N VAL A 22 30.82 -7.34 22.90
CA VAL A 22 31.36 -6.99 21.57
C VAL A 22 32.73 -7.58 21.33
N ILE A 23 33.67 -7.36 22.25
CA ILE A 23 35.02 -7.91 22.21
C ILE A 23 35.28 -8.61 23.55
N GLU A 24 35.04 -9.89 23.56
CA GLU A 24 35.16 -10.70 24.77
C GLU A 24 36.62 -10.91 25.19
N LYS A 25 36.87 -11.05 26.51
CA LYS A 25 38.22 -11.24 27.05
C LYS A 25 38.92 -12.49 26.51
N ASN A 26 38.20 -13.51 26.13
CA ASN A 26 38.72 -14.75 25.54
C ASN A 26 38.90 -14.68 24.02
N SER A 27 38.61 -13.55 23.39
CA SER A 27 38.83 -13.33 21.96
C SER A 27 40.31 -13.22 21.65
N MET A 28 40.65 -13.51 20.40
CA MET A 28 42.05 -13.48 19.90
C MET A 28 42.18 -12.38 18.84
N TRP A 29 43.26 -11.61 18.93
CA TRP A 29 43.61 -10.58 17.96
C TRP A 29 44.82 -10.94 17.10
N CYS A 30 44.82 -10.33 15.92
CA CYS A 30 45.88 -10.42 14.95
C CYS A 30 46.89 -9.27 15.21
N TYR A 31 48.09 -9.60 15.62
CA TYR A 31 49.18 -8.64 15.87
C TYR A 31 50.17 -8.65 14.70
N PRO A 32 50.19 -7.59 13.85
CA PRO A 32 51.11 -7.51 12.73
C PRO A 32 52.55 -7.40 13.19
N GLN A 33 53.45 -8.13 12.51
CA GLN A 33 54.85 -8.05 12.78
C GLN A 33 55.47 -6.77 12.21
N GLU A 34 56.11 -5.96 13.06
CA GLU A 34 56.65 -4.65 12.72
C GLU A 34 57.60 -4.66 11.52
N GLY A 35 58.50 -5.63 11.46
CA GLY A 35 59.43 -5.78 10.34
C GLY A 35 58.76 -6.05 9.01
N SER A 36 57.76 -6.96 9.01
CA SER A 36 56.98 -7.29 7.84
C SER A 36 56.14 -6.10 7.39
N TYR A 37 55.45 -5.44 8.30
CA TYR A 37 54.66 -4.23 8.04
C TYR A 37 55.49 -3.12 7.38
N LYS A 38 56.64 -2.75 8.00
CA LYS A 38 57.56 -1.72 7.46
C LYS A 38 58.08 -2.07 6.07
N MET A 39 58.45 -3.34 5.87
CA MET A 39 58.90 -3.82 4.57
C MET A 39 57.81 -3.72 3.49
N LYS A 40 56.58 -4.12 3.80
CA LYS A 40 55.47 -4.05 2.86
C LYS A 40 55.08 -2.61 2.53
N MET A 41 55.12 -1.70 3.46
CA MET A 41 54.91 -0.26 3.20
C MET A 41 55.95 0.28 2.20
N ARG A 42 57.23 -0.05 2.37
CA ARG A 42 58.29 0.34 1.42
C ARG A 42 58.06 -0.28 0.05
N GLN A 43 57.66 -1.56 -0.04
CA GLN A 43 57.35 -2.23 -1.30
C GLN A 43 56.20 -1.57 -2.03
N VAL A 44 55.11 -1.21 -1.32
CA VAL A 44 53.97 -0.52 -1.89
C VAL A 44 54.38 0.86 -2.43
N ARG A 45 55.12 1.63 -1.64
CA ARG A 45 55.61 2.96 -2.05
C ARG A 45 56.50 2.88 -3.28
N ASN A 46 57.46 1.98 -3.30
CA ASN A 46 58.43 1.85 -4.40
C ASN A 46 57.83 1.32 -5.70
N ASN A 47 56.69 0.61 -5.60
CA ASN A 47 55.99 0.02 -6.74
C ASN A 47 54.53 0.51 -6.82
N TYR A 48 54.29 1.78 -6.52
CA TYR A 48 52.96 2.33 -6.33
C TYR A 48 52.01 2.07 -7.54
N LYS A 49 52.47 2.26 -8.76
CA LYS A 49 51.67 2.01 -9.96
C LYS A 49 51.13 0.58 -10.06
N LYS A 50 51.97 -0.41 -9.70
CA LYS A 50 51.59 -1.84 -9.67
C LYS A 50 50.55 -2.11 -8.60
N TRP A 51 50.69 -1.55 -7.43
CA TRP A 51 49.76 -1.74 -6.33
C TRP A 51 48.45 -1.01 -6.56
N LYS A 52 48.47 0.19 -7.17
CA LYS A 52 47.29 0.91 -7.59
C LYS A 52 46.44 0.07 -8.55
N LYS A 53 47.05 -0.51 -9.59
CA LYS A 53 46.35 -1.39 -10.55
C LYS A 53 45.72 -2.62 -9.86
N LYS A 54 46.39 -3.20 -8.85
CA LYS A 54 45.82 -4.29 -8.07
C LYS A 54 44.60 -3.83 -7.23
N ALA A 55 44.72 -2.69 -6.58
CA ALA A 55 43.63 -2.09 -5.81
C ALA A 55 42.41 -1.78 -6.67
N GLU A 56 42.61 -1.21 -7.86
CA GLU A 56 41.52 -0.95 -8.84
C GLU A 56 40.87 -2.25 -9.30
N THR A 57 41.63 -3.34 -9.42
CA THR A 57 41.03 -4.65 -9.77
C THR A 57 40.23 -5.22 -8.60
N LEU A 58 40.74 -5.09 -7.38
CA LEU A 58 40.03 -5.50 -6.16
C LEU A 58 38.72 -4.66 -6.00
N GLN A 59 38.80 -3.35 -6.20
CA GLN A 59 37.65 -2.46 -6.14
C GLN A 59 36.53 -2.91 -7.09
N ARG A 60 36.89 -3.18 -8.35
CA ARG A 60 35.91 -3.70 -9.34
C ARG A 60 35.28 -5.01 -8.92
N TRP A 61 36.10 -5.92 -8.36
CA TRP A 61 35.61 -7.19 -7.85
C TRP A 61 34.68 -7.02 -6.64
N ILE A 62 35.02 -6.12 -5.70
CA ILE A 62 34.18 -5.79 -4.54
C ILE A 62 32.85 -5.19 -5.01
N LEU A 63 32.88 -4.16 -5.89
CA LEU A 63 31.68 -3.53 -6.41
C LEU A 63 30.76 -4.52 -7.13
N LYS A 64 31.36 -5.49 -7.85
CA LYS A 64 30.57 -6.53 -8.53
C LYS A 64 29.93 -7.54 -7.56
N ASN A 65 30.60 -7.90 -6.48
CA ASN A 65 30.18 -9.03 -5.63
C ASN A 65 29.57 -8.62 -4.30
N PHE A 66 29.78 -7.38 -3.86
CA PHE A 66 29.33 -6.83 -2.57
C PHE A 66 28.60 -5.48 -2.73
N GLU A 67 28.19 -5.15 -3.94
CA GLU A 67 27.24 -4.06 -4.15
C GLU A 67 25.94 -4.38 -3.42
N GLN A 68 25.25 -3.34 -2.94
CA GLN A 68 24.08 -3.48 -2.06
C GLN A 68 22.99 -4.37 -2.67
N GLY A 69 22.70 -4.21 -3.97
CA GLY A 69 21.72 -5.03 -4.67
C GLY A 69 22.11 -6.50 -4.71
N ALA A 70 23.35 -6.79 -5.15
CA ALA A 70 23.86 -8.16 -5.22
C ALA A 70 23.91 -8.86 -3.85
N MET A 71 24.24 -8.11 -2.78
CA MET A 71 24.22 -8.66 -1.42
C MET A 71 22.81 -8.90 -0.90
N ARG A 72 21.89 -8.01 -1.24
CA ARG A 72 20.47 -8.19 -0.91
C ARG A 72 19.88 -9.44 -1.59
N GLU A 73 20.14 -9.63 -2.87
CA GLU A 73 19.72 -10.82 -3.61
C GLU A 73 20.28 -12.11 -2.98
N LYS A 74 21.58 -12.14 -2.68
CA LYS A 74 22.21 -13.29 -1.99
C LYS A 74 21.62 -13.54 -0.60
N PHE A 75 21.33 -12.48 0.15
CA PHE A 75 20.69 -12.61 1.46
C PHE A 75 19.31 -13.24 1.32
N ILE A 76 18.51 -12.74 0.37
CA ILE A 76 17.16 -13.26 0.09
C ILE A 76 17.25 -14.74 -0.32
N GLU A 77 18.15 -15.07 -1.25
CA GLU A 77 18.37 -16.46 -1.70
C GLU A 77 18.78 -17.40 -0.55
N CYS A 78 19.70 -16.95 0.31
CA CYS A 78 20.16 -17.74 1.47
C CYS A 78 19.12 -17.88 2.57
N ALA A 79 18.30 -16.83 2.81
CA ALA A 79 17.34 -16.80 3.91
C ALA A 79 15.99 -17.44 3.55
N PHE A 80 15.56 -17.31 2.29
CA PHE A 80 14.22 -17.68 1.84
C PHE A 80 14.22 -18.67 0.66
N GLY A 81 15.38 -19.03 0.10
CA GLY A 81 15.49 -19.81 -1.13
C GLY A 81 15.18 -18.97 -2.37
N SER A 82 14.77 -19.60 -3.46
CA SER A 82 14.30 -18.89 -4.65
C SER A 82 13.00 -18.17 -4.33
N LEU A 83 12.98 -16.84 -4.54
CA LEU A 83 11.72 -16.12 -4.51
C LEU A 83 10.77 -16.70 -5.57
N PRO A 84 9.48 -16.77 -5.27
CA PRO A 84 8.50 -17.07 -6.30
C PRO A 84 8.63 -16.02 -7.42
N ASP A 85 8.37 -16.45 -8.65
CA ASP A 85 8.33 -15.51 -9.77
C ASP A 85 7.40 -14.34 -9.44
N PRO A 86 7.77 -13.10 -9.79
CA PRO A 86 6.90 -11.95 -9.58
C PRO A 86 5.59 -12.17 -10.35
N ILE A 87 4.47 -11.91 -9.68
CA ILE A 87 3.16 -11.94 -10.30
C ILE A 87 3.16 -10.91 -11.43
N LYS A 88 2.82 -11.37 -12.63
CA LYS A 88 2.72 -10.48 -13.78
C LYS A 88 1.39 -9.76 -13.76
N VAL A 89 1.37 -8.51 -14.22
CA VAL A 89 0.13 -7.73 -14.35
C VAL A 89 -0.90 -8.48 -15.20
N ASP A 90 -0.45 -9.19 -16.22
CA ASP A 90 -1.33 -10.00 -17.10
C ASP A 90 -2.07 -11.12 -16.36
N ASP A 91 -1.53 -11.63 -15.27
CA ASP A 91 -2.13 -12.69 -14.46
C ASP A 91 -3.19 -12.14 -13.49
N LEU A 92 -3.21 -10.82 -13.24
CA LEU A 92 -4.16 -10.21 -12.33
C LEU A 92 -5.58 -10.19 -12.93
N PRO A 93 -6.59 -10.53 -12.12
CA PRO A 93 -7.99 -10.33 -12.50
C PRO A 93 -8.33 -8.86 -12.75
N LYS A 94 -9.40 -8.63 -13.50
CA LYS A 94 -9.95 -7.29 -13.74
C LYS A 94 -10.48 -6.69 -12.45
N VAL A 95 -10.23 -5.39 -12.26
CA VAL A 95 -10.67 -4.58 -11.11
C VAL A 95 -11.76 -3.61 -11.57
N SER A 96 -12.89 -3.61 -10.87
CA SER A 96 -13.93 -2.59 -11.04
C SER A 96 -13.83 -1.55 -9.94
N ILE A 97 -13.62 -0.30 -10.31
CA ILE A 97 -13.54 0.85 -9.41
C ILE A 97 -14.92 1.53 -9.42
N ILE A 98 -15.55 1.61 -8.26
CA ILE A 98 -16.91 2.18 -8.12
C ILE A 98 -16.80 3.56 -7.49
N THR A 99 -17.33 4.57 -8.16
CA THR A 99 -17.30 5.96 -7.72
C THR A 99 -18.68 6.59 -7.79
N SER A 100 -19.14 7.13 -6.66
CA SER A 100 -20.31 8.00 -6.59
C SER A 100 -19.92 9.43 -6.96
N VAL A 101 -20.67 10.05 -7.85
CA VAL A 101 -20.48 11.43 -8.29
C VAL A 101 -21.67 12.27 -7.81
N TYR A 102 -21.39 13.22 -6.90
CA TYR A 102 -22.38 14.18 -6.40
C TYR A 102 -21.67 15.41 -5.84
N ASP A 103 -22.02 16.61 -6.31
CA ASP A 103 -21.44 17.91 -5.90
C ASP A 103 -19.89 17.90 -5.87
N GLY A 104 -19.30 17.36 -6.95
CA GLY A 104 -17.89 17.04 -7.03
C GLY A 104 -17.09 17.83 -8.08
N ASP A 105 -17.61 18.96 -8.57
CA ASP A 105 -16.97 19.76 -9.64
C ASP A 105 -15.49 20.07 -9.37
N GLU A 106 -15.15 20.40 -8.12
CA GLU A 106 -13.76 20.72 -7.75
C GLU A 106 -12.84 19.48 -7.70
N PHE A 107 -13.40 18.27 -7.56
CA PHE A 107 -12.65 17.03 -7.36
C PHE A 107 -12.57 16.16 -8.60
N ILE A 108 -13.55 16.25 -9.52
CA ILE A 108 -13.72 15.25 -10.60
C ILE A 108 -12.50 15.18 -11.52
N ARG A 109 -11.91 16.30 -11.96
CA ARG A 109 -10.75 16.29 -12.85
C ARG A 109 -9.50 15.74 -12.17
N PRO A 110 -9.07 16.26 -10.98
CA PRO A 110 -7.94 15.67 -10.24
C PRO A 110 -8.15 14.19 -9.88
N PHE A 111 -9.37 13.77 -9.62
CA PHE A 111 -9.72 12.37 -9.37
C PHE A 111 -9.48 11.50 -10.61
N LEU A 112 -9.97 11.94 -11.77
CA LEU A 112 -9.80 11.19 -13.02
C LEU A 112 -8.31 11.12 -13.44
N GLU A 113 -7.54 12.19 -13.21
CA GLU A 113 -6.08 12.18 -13.40
C GLU A 113 -5.41 11.14 -12.51
N ASP A 114 -5.76 11.09 -11.22
CA ASP A 114 -5.22 10.13 -10.24
C ASP A 114 -5.55 8.68 -10.62
N ILE A 115 -6.82 8.38 -10.86
CA ILE A 115 -7.26 7.01 -11.15
C ILE A 115 -6.73 6.51 -12.51
N THR A 116 -6.72 7.35 -13.54
CA THR A 116 -6.20 6.94 -14.86
C THR A 116 -4.69 6.83 -14.91
N SER A 117 -3.97 7.36 -13.91
CA SER A 117 -2.52 7.21 -13.76
C SER A 117 -2.10 5.91 -13.09
N GLN A 118 -3.03 5.15 -12.51
CA GLN A 118 -2.71 3.88 -11.83
C GLN A 118 -2.04 2.89 -12.78
N THR A 119 -1.00 2.22 -12.31
CA THR A 119 -0.14 1.34 -13.14
C THR A 119 -0.90 0.30 -13.94
N ILE A 120 -2.00 -0.21 -13.40
CA ILE A 120 -2.80 -1.26 -14.06
C ILE A 120 -4.11 -0.72 -14.67
N PHE A 121 -4.35 0.60 -14.65
CA PHE A 121 -5.65 1.15 -15.05
C PHE A 121 -6.03 0.74 -16.47
N LYS A 122 -5.17 1.00 -17.43
CA LYS A 122 -5.46 0.80 -18.85
C LYS A 122 -5.76 -0.67 -19.20
N ASP A 123 -5.01 -1.59 -18.59
CA ASP A 123 -5.02 -2.98 -19.01
C ASP A 123 -5.96 -3.86 -18.16
N LYS A 124 -6.21 -3.44 -16.90
CA LYS A 124 -6.88 -4.29 -15.91
C LYS A 124 -8.05 -3.64 -15.19
N CYS A 125 -8.36 -2.36 -15.42
CA CYS A 125 -9.42 -1.70 -14.67
C CYS A 125 -10.59 -1.26 -15.54
N GLU A 126 -11.76 -1.23 -14.93
CA GLU A 126 -12.89 -0.41 -15.35
C GLU A 126 -13.26 0.55 -14.23
N LEU A 127 -13.56 1.79 -14.58
CA LEU A 127 -14.04 2.83 -13.68
C LEU A 127 -15.53 3.05 -13.93
N ILE A 128 -16.34 2.75 -12.93
CA ILE A 128 -17.80 2.90 -12.98
C ILE A 128 -18.15 4.17 -12.22
N LEU A 129 -18.45 5.22 -12.95
CA LEU A 129 -18.88 6.52 -12.43
C LEU A 129 -20.40 6.60 -12.44
N ILE A 130 -20.98 6.73 -11.26
CA ILE A 130 -22.44 6.86 -11.11
C ILE A 130 -22.75 8.25 -10.58
N ASN A 131 -23.31 9.07 -11.45
CA ASN A 131 -23.79 10.40 -11.12
C ASN A 131 -25.18 10.29 -10.48
N ALA A 132 -25.25 10.64 -9.20
CA ALA A 132 -26.47 10.56 -8.39
C ALA A 132 -27.29 11.85 -8.49
N ASP A 133 -27.62 12.25 -9.70
CA ASP A 133 -28.33 13.52 -10.00
C ASP A 133 -27.59 14.75 -9.46
N SER A 134 -26.26 14.77 -9.67
CA SER A 134 -25.41 15.88 -9.24
C SER A 134 -25.88 17.21 -9.83
N PRO A 135 -25.92 18.28 -9.02
CA PRO A 135 -26.23 19.61 -9.52
C PRO A 135 -25.09 20.27 -10.31
N GLY A 136 -23.89 19.68 -10.27
CA GLY A 136 -22.68 20.21 -10.90
C GLY A 136 -22.52 19.85 -12.37
N ASN A 137 -21.37 20.17 -12.94
CA ASN A 137 -21.01 19.95 -14.35
C ASN A 137 -19.99 18.83 -14.54
N GLU A 138 -19.88 17.89 -13.60
CA GLU A 138 -18.90 16.80 -13.62
C GLU A 138 -19.00 15.97 -14.90
N GLU A 139 -20.22 15.88 -15.48
CA GLU A 139 -20.48 15.09 -16.68
C GLU A 139 -19.65 15.53 -17.89
N GLU A 140 -19.38 16.83 -18.05
CA GLU A 140 -18.52 17.34 -19.12
C GLU A 140 -17.10 16.76 -19.02
N VAL A 141 -16.54 16.78 -17.81
CA VAL A 141 -15.19 16.25 -17.55
C VAL A 141 -15.17 14.72 -17.66
N ILE A 142 -16.22 14.05 -17.19
CA ILE A 142 -16.35 12.60 -17.30
C ILE A 142 -16.37 12.16 -18.77
N ASN A 143 -17.14 12.86 -19.61
CA ASN A 143 -17.23 12.54 -21.05
C ASN A 143 -15.87 12.74 -21.76
N GLU A 144 -15.11 13.80 -21.43
CA GLU A 144 -13.74 13.99 -21.94
C GLU A 144 -12.86 12.74 -21.66
N TYR A 145 -12.92 12.22 -20.43
CA TYR A 145 -12.11 11.05 -20.06
C TYR A 145 -12.69 9.73 -20.63
N ALA A 146 -14.00 9.62 -20.75
CA ALA A 146 -14.64 8.45 -21.38
C ALA A 146 -14.27 8.34 -22.87
N GLU A 147 -14.15 9.45 -23.58
CA GLU A 147 -13.64 9.47 -24.95
C GLU A 147 -12.16 9.04 -25.04
N LYS A 148 -11.35 9.41 -24.04
CA LYS A 148 -9.93 9.04 -23.96
C LYS A 148 -9.70 7.58 -23.54
N TYR A 149 -10.61 7.02 -22.75
CA TYR A 149 -10.52 5.67 -22.18
C TYR A 149 -11.84 4.89 -22.40
N PRO A 150 -12.29 4.68 -23.65
CA PRO A 150 -13.61 4.14 -23.97
C PRO A 150 -13.82 2.69 -23.48
N ASP A 151 -12.74 1.93 -23.32
CA ASP A 151 -12.79 0.54 -22.85
C ASP A 151 -12.74 0.43 -21.33
N ASN A 152 -12.41 1.54 -20.64
CA ASN A 152 -12.18 1.53 -19.20
C ASN A 152 -13.21 2.33 -18.41
N ILE A 153 -13.88 3.32 -18.98
CA ILE A 153 -14.79 4.20 -18.26
C ILE A 153 -16.23 3.89 -18.63
N VAL A 154 -17.03 3.59 -17.61
CA VAL A 154 -18.47 3.37 -17.70
C VAL A 154 -19.16 4.47 -16.91
N TYR A 155 -19.96 5.28 -17.58
CA TYR A 155 -20.72 6.37 -16.96
C TYR A 155 -22.21 6.08 -16.93
N LYS A 156 -22.83 6.38 -15.79
CA LYS A 156 -24.29 6.31 -15.63
C LYS A 156 -24.77 7.48 -14.79
N ARG A 157 -25.77 8.23 -15.32
CA ARG A 157 -26.53 9.22 -14.55
C ARG A 157 -27.83 8.61 -14.03
N LEU A 158 -28.16 8.91 -12.79
CA LEU A 158 -29.45 8.59 -12.17
C LEU A 158 -30.36 9.83 -12.23
N ASP A 159 -31.67 9.61 -12.09
CA ASP A 159 -32.69 10.67 -12.10
C ASP A 159 -32.92 11.29 -10.70
N GLU A 160 -32.36 10.69 -9.66
CA GLU A 160 -32.38 11.14 -8.26
C GLU A 160 -31.19 10.60 -7.46
N ASP A 161 -30.85 11.20 -6.33
CA ASP A 161 -29.83 10.69 -5.42
C ASP A 161 -30.43 9.65 -4.44
N PRO A 162 -30.16 8.36 -4.63
CA PRO A 162 -30.64 7.31 -3.73
C PRO A 162 -29.74 7.13 -2.48
N GLY A 163 -28.68 7.92 -2.33
CA GLY A 163 -27.66 7.80 -1.31
C GLY A 163 -26.48 6.90 -1.70
N ILE A 164 -25.34 7.13 -1.04
CA ILE A 164 -24.04 6.56 -1.42
C ILE A 164 -24.04 5.02 -1.47
N TYR A 165 -24.68 4.33 -0.53
CA TYR A 165 -24.70 2.87 -0.48
C TYR A 165 -25.59 2.23 -1.53
N ALA A 166 -26.68 2.91 -1.93
CA ALA A 166 -27.47 2.51 -3.08
C ALA A 166 -26.66 2.68 -4.38
N VAL A 167 -25.94 3.80 -4.52
CA VAL A 167 -25.02 4.03 -5.65
C VAL A 167 -23.94 2.94 -5.71
N TRP A 168 -23.29 2.61 -4.60
CA TRP A 168 -22.29 1.55 -4.58
C TRP A 168 -22.89 0.16 -4.86
N THR A 169 -24.11 -0.11 -4.42
CA THR A 169 -24.86 -1.32 -4.78
C THR A 169 -25.12 -1.41 -6.28
N ILE A 170 -25.53 -0.30 -6.91
CA ILE A 170 -25.71 -0.23 -8.36
C ILE A 170 -24.37 -0.50 -9.07
N GLY A 171 -23.30 0.16 -8.63
CA GLY A 171 -21.96 -0.04 -9.19
C GLY A 171 -21.47 -1.48 -9.06
N ALA A 172 -21.65 -2.11 -7.90
CA ALA A 172 -21.28 -3.51 -7.68
C ALA A 172 -22.06 -4.48 -8.59
N LYS A 173 -23.34 -4.19 -8.89
CA LYS A 173 -24.15 -4.95 -9.84
C LYS A 173 -23.71 -4.74 -11.30
N MET A 174 -23.25 -3.54 -11.65
CA MET A 174 -22.72 -3.23 -12.99
C MET A 174 -21.33 -3.79 -13.23
N ALA A 175 -20.54 -3.94 -12.17
CA ALA A 175 -19.14 -4.37 -12.23
C ALA A 175 -18.95 -5.68 -12.98
N THR A 176 -17.95 -5.72 -13.87
CA THR A 176 -17.56 -6.94 -14.62
C THR A 176 -16.27 -7.56 -14.10
N GLY A 177 -15.47 -6.81 -13.30
CA GLY A 177 -14.23 -7.29 -12.69
C GLY A 177 -14.49 -8.32 -11.59
N GLU A 178 -13.50 -9.17 -11.36
CA GLU A 178 -13.50 -10.14 -10.26
C GLU A 178 -13.20 -9.46 -8.91
N TYR A 179 -12.44 -8.36 -8.95
CA TYR A 179 -12.15 -7.53 -7.79
C TYR A 179 -12.87 -6.19 -7.88
N LEU A 180 -13.35 -5.73 -6.74
CA LEU A 180 -14.03 -4.46 -6.60
C LEU A 180 -13.27 -3.57 -5.62
N THR A 181 -13.28 -2.28 -5.87
CA THR A 181 -12.85 -1.23 -4.95
C THR A 181 -13.75 -0.03 -5.11
N ASN A 182 -13.93 0.74 -4.04
CA ASN A 182 -14.51 2.07 -4.16
C ASN A 182 -13.40 3.13 -4.23
N ALA A 183 -13.72 4.26 -4.82
CA ALA A 183 -12.87 5.43 -4.83
C ALA A 183 -13.73 6.68 -4.71
N ASN A 184 -13.48 7.46 -3.66
CA ASN A 184 -14.19 8.73 -3.45
C ASN A 184 -13.54 9.84 -4.30
N LEU A 185 -14.32 10.83 -4.72
CA LEU A 185 -13.84 11.93 -5.57
C LEU A 185 -12.78 12.79 -4.91
N ASP A 186 -12.84 12.91 -3.60
CA ASP A 186 -11.96 13.78 -2.81
C ASP A 186 -10.71 13.09 -2.26
N ASP A 187 -10.60 11.76 -2.38
CA ASP A 187 -9.43 10.98 -1.99
C ASP A 187 -8.49 10.74 -3.17
N ARG A 188 -7.23 10.39 -2.89
CA ARG A 188 -6.21 10.04 -3.89
C ARG A 188 -5.56 8.72 -3.54
N LYS A 189 -4.96 8.08 -4.53
CA LYS A 189 -4.27 6.80 -4.39
C LYS A 189 -2.80 6.93 -4.78
N SER A 190 -1.91 6.16 -4.14
CA SER A 190 -0.58 5.93 -4.69
C SER A 190 -0.69 5.32 -6.08
N VAL A 191 0.19 5.69 -7.00
CA VAL A 191 0.17 5.21 -8.41
C VAL A 191 0.18 3.69 -8.54
N HIS A 192 0.68 2.96 -7.53
CA HIS A 192 0.71 1.50 -7.47
C HIS A 192 -0.40 0.90 -6.59
N SER A 193 -1.33 1.70 -6.08
CA SER A 193 -2.31 1.24 -5.09
C SER A 193 -3.16 0.09 -5.62
N LEU A 194 -3.76 0.23 -6.79
CA LEU A 194 -4.63 -0.80 -7.36
C LEU A 194 -3.86 -2.09 -7.66
N GLU A 195 -2.66 -2.00 -8.19
CA GLU A 195 -1.78 -3.15 -8.46
C GLU A 195 -1.42 -3.89 -7.17
N ARG A 196 -1.04 -3.16 -6.11
CA ARG A 196 -0.69 -3.74 -4.81
C ARG A 196 -1.86 -4.47 -4.17
N HIS A 197 -3.06 -3.86 -4.18
CA HIS A 197 -4.27 -4.52 -3.66
C HIS A 197 -4.64 -5.76 -4.47
N ALA A 198 -4.64 -5.67 -5.80
CA ALA A 198 -4.97 -6.79 -6.66
C ALA A 198 -3.96 -7.95 -6.52
N THR A 199 -2.66 -7.63 -6.45
CA THR A 199 -1.59 -8.61 -6.21
C THR A 199 -1.76 -9.32 -4.86
N GLU A 200 -2.13 -8.59 -3.82
CA GLU A 200 -2.32 -9.16 -2.49
C GLU A 200 -3.53 -10.13 -2.44
N LEU A 201 -4.66 -9.76 -3.07
CA LEU A 201 -5.80 -10.66 -3.21
C LEU A 201 -5.47 -11.89 -4.07
N TYR A 202 -4.74 -11.71 -5.17
CA TYR A 202 -4.34 -12.79 -6.05
C TYR A 202 -3.46 -13.81 -5.34
N SER A 203 -2.51 -13.33 -4.54
CA SER A 203 -1.57 -14.16 -3.77
C SER A 203 -2.23 -14.92 -2.61
N ASN A 204 -3.41 -14.49 -2.15
CA ASN A 204 -4.08 -15.03 -0.97
C ASN A 204 -5.53 -15.41 -1.32
N SER A 205 -5.69 -16.58 -1.94
CA SER A 205 -7.00 -17.05 -2.46
C SER A 205 -8.07 -17.24 -1.37
N ASP A 206 -7.68 -17.38 -0.12
CA ASP A 206 -8.55 -17.53 1.05
C ASP A 206 -8.93 -16.20 1.71
N VAL A 207 -8.38 -15.07 1.23
CA VAL A 207 -8.71 -13.71 1.68
C VAL A 207 -9.80 -13.13 0.80
N ASP A 208 -10.84 -12.57 1.41
CA ASP A 208 -11.97 -11.96 0.71
C ASP A 208 -11.79 -10.45 0.48
N LEU A 209 -11.05 -9.77 1.38
CA LEU A 209 -10.84 -8.32 1.34
C LEU A 209 -9.42 -7.95 1.82
N VAL A 210 -8.82 -6.97 1.15
CA VAL A 210 -7.57 -6.34 1.57
C VAL A 210 -7.76 -4.84 1.78
N TYR A 211 -6.95 -4.26 2.67
CA TYR A 211 -6.95 -2.83 2.99
C TYR A 211 -5.55 -2.35 3.34
N ALA A 212 -5.31 -1.05 3.25
CA ALA A 212 -4.01 -0.44 3.49
C ALA A 212 -4.12 0.86 4.30
N ASP A 213 -2.99 1.32 4.86
CA ASP A 213 -2.91 2.60 5.54
C ASP A 213 -3.10 3.76 4.57
N MET A 214 -3.55 4.91 5.09
CA MET A 214 -3.77 6.13 4.31
C MET A 214 -3.13 7.34 5.00
N LEU A 215 -2.43 8.17 4.24
CA LEU A 215 -2.07 9.52 4.67
C LEU A 215 -3.34 10.36 4.87
N ILE A 216 -3.25 11.41 5.69
CA ILE A 216 -4.36 12.35 5.95
C ILE A 216 -3.90 13.76 5.61
N THR A 217 -4.63 14.44 4.73
CA THR A 217 -4.44 15.86 4.43
C THR A 217 -5.67 16.68 4.78
N ASP A 218 -5.47 17.96 5.09
CA ASP A 218 -6.53 18.93 5.29
C ASP A 218 -6.71 19.85 4.05
N ASN A 219 -5.92 19.63 2.99
CA ASN A 219 -5.98 20.42 1.76
C ASN A 219 -6.60 19.59 0.62
N PRO A 220 -7.58 20.16 -0.10
CA PRO A 220 -8.20 19.48 -1.23
C PRO A 220 -7.21 19.31 -2.39
N ASN A 221 -7.42 18.29 -3.21
CA ASN A 221 -6.74 18.06 -4.48
C ASN A 221 -5.21 17.93 -4.41
N GLU A 222 -4.64 17.69 -3.23
CA GLU A 222 -3.25 17.25 -3.14
C GLU A 222 -3.10 15.84 -3.74
N THR A 223 -1.89 15.51 -4.21
CA THR A 223 -1.59 14.17 -4.73
C THR A 223 -0.94 13.30 -3.65
N PHE A 224 -0.93 11.99 -3.86
CA PHE A 224 -0.26 11.07 -2.93
C PHE A 224 1.24 11.37 -2.82
N GLU A 225 1.88 11.75 -3.93
CA GLU A 225 3.32 12.03 -3.98
C GLU A 225 3.68 13.42 -3.44
N ASN A 226 2.74 14.38 -3.51
CA ASN A 226 2.97 15.76 -3.09
C ASN A 226 1.80 16.26 -2.24
N ASN A 227 1.94 16.07 -0.91
CA ASN A 227 0.90 16.41 0.05
C ASN A 227 1.48 17.00 1.34
N SER A 228 0.63 17.64 2.10
CA SER A 228 0.94 18.30 3.38
C SER A 228 0.62 17.45 4.62
N SER A 229 0.44 16.16 4.47
CA SER A 229 0.10 15.25 5.59
C SER A 229 1.13 15.24 6.73
N ASN A 230 2.39 15.54 6.43
CA ASN A 230 3.51 15.43 7.39
C ASN A 230 3.56 14.06 8.07
N ASN A 231 3.27 12.99 7.33
CA ASN A 231 3.14 11.61 7.82
C ASN A 231 1.97 11.39 8.81
N ARG A 232 1.03 12.32 8.94
CA ARG A 232 -0.23 12.06 9.62
C ARG A 232 -1.00 11.02 8.82
N LYS A 233 -1.35 9.88 9.44
CA LYS A 233 -2.00 8.81 8.73
C LYS A 233 -2.93 7.99 9.62
N TYR A 234 -3.90 7.36 8.99
CA TYR A 234 -4.57 6.20 9.54
C TYR A 234 -3.62 5.02 9.48
N ASN A 235 -3.22 4.52 10.65
CA ASN A 235 -2.43 3.32 10.80
C ASN A 235 -3.33 2.23 11.36
N PHE A 236 -3.97 1.48 10.47
CA PHE A 236 -4.94 0.47 10.85
C PHE A 236 -4.24 -0.75 11.48
N PRO A 237 -4.85 -1.42 12.46
CA PRO A 237 -4.33 -2.68 12.97
C PRO A 237 -4.49 -3.82 11.94
N ASP A 238 -3.79 -4.93 12.18
CA ASP A 238 -4.08 -6.19 11.48
C ASP A 238 -5.50 -6.66 11.80
N PHE A 239 -6.08 -7.37 10.83
CA PHE A 239 -7.44 -7.83 10.97
C PHE A 239 -7.62 -8.79 12.14
N THR A 240 -8.53 -8.43 13.01
CA THR A 240 -9.27 -9.31 13.91
C THR A 240 -10.71 -8.85 13.91
N PHE A 241 -11.65 -9.72 14.20
CA PHE A 241 -13.06 -9.33 14.29
C PHE A 241 -13.26 -8.28 15.41
N GLU A 242 -12.54 -8.43 16.52
CA GLU A 242 -12.57 -7.46 17.63
C GLU A 242 -12.09 -6.08 17.19
N ASN A 243 -10.99 -6.00 16.43
CA ASN A 243 -10.52 -4.72 15.88
C ASN A 243 -11.54 -4.13 14.93
N LEU A 244 -12.18 -4.94 14.06
CA LEU A 244 -13.20 -4.47 13.13
C LEU A 244 -14.46 -3.95 13.85
N LYS A 245 -14.84 -4.53 14.98
CA LYS A 245 -15.94 -4.00 15.82
C LYS A 245 -15.63 -2.60 16.38
N MET A 246 -14.36 -2.28 16.59
CA MET A 246 -13.94 -1.01 17.18
C MET A 246 -13.68 0.07 16.17
N ILE A 247 -13.26 -0.29 14.95
CA ILE A 247 -12.89 0.67 13.90
C ILE A 247 -13.13 0.07 12.51
N ASN A 248 -13.66 0.88 11.60
CA ASN A 248 -13.77 0.54 10.19
C ASN A 248 -12.38 0.54 9.53
N MET A 249 -11.67 -0.59 9.58
CA MET A 249 -10.30 -0.70 9.03
C MET A 249 -10.21 -0.62 7.51
N PRO A 250 -11.17 -1.17 6.70
CA PRO A 250 -11.14 -1.00 5.26
C PRO A 250 -11.27 0.45 4.81
N HIS A 251 -12.02 1.26 5.55
CA HIS A 251 -12.16 2.70 5.37
C HIS A 251 -12.37 3.10 3.87
N ALA A 252 -11.61 4.06 3.37
CA ALA A 252 -11.71 4.57 1.99
C ALA A 252 -10.77 3.86 0.99
N ASN A 253 -10.09 2.79 1.39
CA ASN A 253 -9.12 2.11 0.51
C ASN A 253 -9.20 0.57 0.56
N PRO A 254 -10.39 -0.04 0.54
CA PRO A 254 -10.54 -1.48 0.43
C PRO A 254 -10.44 -1.96 -1.02
N MET A 255 -10.06 -3.23 -1.18
CA MET A 255 -10.36 -4.00 -2.38
C MET A 255 -10.87 -5.38 -1.95
N TRP A 256 -11.95 -5.84 -2.58
CA TRP A 256 -12.60 -7.10 -2.20
C TRP A 256 -13.01 -7.93 -3.43
N ARG A 257 -13.23 -9.23 -3.21
CA ARG A 257 -13.70 -10.11 -4.27
C ARG A 257 -15.18 -9.85 -4.58
N LYS A 258 -15.56 -9.82 -5.85
CA LYS A 258 -16.95 -9.60 -6.26
C LYS A 258 -17.92 -10.62 -5.66
N ASN A 259 -17.50 -11.88 -5.52
CA ASN A 259 -18.31 -12.93 -4.93
C ASN A 259 -18.63 -12.70 -3.42
N TYR A 260 -18.04 -11.69 -2.79
CA TYR A 260 -18.40 -11.23 -1.46
C TYR A 260 -19.87 -10.80 -1.40
N HIS A 261 -20.36 -10.16 -2.48
CA HIS A 261 -21.77 -9.75 -2.60
C HIS A 261 -22.71 -10.95 -2.75
N GLU A 262 -22.27 -12.03 -3.39
CA GLU A 262 -23.05 -13.27 -3.49
C GLU A 262 -23.19 -13.96 -2.15
N LYS A 263 -22.11 -13.94 -1.35
CA LYS A 263 -22.07 -14.58 -0.03
C LYS A 263 -22.79 -13.79 1.05
N TYR A 264 -22.66 -12.46 1.04
CA TYR A 264 -23.03 -11.61 2.17
C TYR A 264 -24.05 -10.51 1.81
N GLY A 265 -24.53 -10.46 0.56
CA GLY A 265 -25.48 -9.45 0.08
C GLY A 265 -24.80 -8.15 -0.34
N TYR A 266 -25.59 -7.11 -0.49
CA TYR A 266 -25.12 -5.79 -0.88
C TYR A 266 -25.11 -4.84 0.32
N PHE A 267 -24.68 -3.59 0.10
CA PHE A 267 -24.71 -2.55 1.13
C PHE A 267 -26.13 -2.32 1.63
N ASP A 268 -26.29 -2.06 2.93
CA ASP A 268 -27.60 -1.70 3.49
C ASP A 268 -27.86 -0.21 3.24
N GLU A 269 -28.76 0.05 2.29
CA GLU A 269 -29.07 1.39 1.75
C GLU A 269 -29.74 2.33 2.78
N LYS A 270 -30.15 1.80 3.94
CA LYS A 270 -30.71 2.64 5.01
C LYS A 270 -29.67 3.52 5.70
N TYR A 271 -28.39 3.13 5.66
CA TYR A 271 -27.30 3.89 6.25
C TYR A 271 -26.83 5.03 5.34
N ARG A 272 -26.36 6.09 5.96
CA ARG A 272 -25.81 7.28 5.27
C ARG A 272 -24.29 7.38 5.36
N SER A 273 -23.70 6.82 6.43
CA SER A 273 -22.26 6.90 6.71
C SER A 273 -21.61 5.61 7.22
N ALA A 274 -22.38 4.70 7.84
CA ALA A 274 -21.83 3.49 8.47
C ALA A 274 -22.14 2.19 7.70
N GLY A 275 -22.68 2.28 6.47
CA GLY A 275 -23.12 1.10 5.71
C GLY A 275 -21.98 0.24 5.17
N ASP A 276 -20.81 0.82 4.90
CA ASP A 276 -19.61 0.06 4.55
C ASP A 276 -19.09 -0.72 5.77
N TRP A 277 -19.02 -0.09 6.93
CA TRP A 277 -18.63 -0.75 8.17
C TRP A 277 -19.58 -1.90 8.54
N GLU A 278 -20.89 -1.68 8.41
CA GLU A 278 -21.92 -2.73 8.57
C GLU A 278 -21.67 -3.89 7.60
N PHE A 279 -21.41 -3.60 6.34
CA PHE A 279 -21.17 -4.60 5.31
C PHE A 279 -19.94 -5.47 5.62
N TRP A 280 -18.84 -4.85 6.06
CA TRP A 280 -17.65 -5.58 6.47
C TRP A 280 -17.88 -6.43 7.72
N LEU A 281 -18.53 -5.89 8.74
CA LEU A 281 -18.89 -6.64 9.95
C LEU A 281 -19.82 -7.82 9.64
N ARG A 282 -20.77 -7.64 8.74
CA ARG A 282 -21.69 -8.70 8.32
C ARG A 282 -20.98 -9.87 7.65
N GLY A 283 -20.02 -9.60 6.80
CA GLY A 283 -19.21 -10.66 6.19
C GLY A 283 -18.25 -11.30 7.20
N ALA A 284 -17.54 -10.48 7.97
CA ALA A 284 -16.60 -10.96 8.97
C ALA A 284 -17.26 -11.84 10.03
N SER A 285 -18.48 -11.48 10.50
CA SER A 285 -19.25 -12.30 11.45
C SER A 285 -19.68 -13.67 10.89
N LYS A 286 -19.55 -13.88 9.59
CA LYS A 286 -19.83 -15.13 8.88
C LYS A 286 -18.54 -15.83 8.39
N GLY A 287 -17.37 -15.40 8.89
CA GLY A 287 -16.09 -16.03 8.61
C GLY A 287 -15.32 -15.47 7.41
N SER A 288 -15.72 -14.32 6.87
CA SER A 288 -14.91 -13.64 5.85
C SER A 288 -13.55 -13.23 6.40
N LYS A 289 -12.50 -13.41 5.60
CA LYS A 289 -11.12 -13.11 5.97
C LYS A 289 -10.64 -11.83 5.32
N PHE A 290 -10.10 -10.94 6.14
CA PHE A 290 -9.49 -9.69 5.68
C PHE A 290 -7.98 -9.72 5.93
N LYS A 291 -7.24 -8.98 5.12
CA LYS A 291 -5.78 -8.88 5.26
C LYS A 291 -5.32 -7.44 5.09
N LYS A 292 -4.50 -6.97 6.01
CA LYS A 292 -3.83 -5.69 5.89
C LYS A 292 -2.64 -5.79 4.94
N ILE A 293 -2.52 -4.83 4.03
CA ILE A 293 -1.29 -4.53 3.29
C ILE A 293 -0.50 -3.53 4.14
N HIS A 294 0.73 -3.89 4.52
CA HIS A 294 1.57 -3.06 5.40
C HIS A 294 2.27 -1.91 4.65
N ASP A 295 1.60 -1.36 3.65
CA ASP A 295 2.01 -0.18 2.89
C ASP A 295 1.02 0.96 3.15
N THR A 296 1.45 2.20 2.92
CA THR A 296 0.56 3.36 2.86
C THR A 296 0.23 3.61 1.39
N LEU A 297 -1.03 3.43 1.00
CA LEU A 297 -1.44 3.38 -0.41
C LEU A 297 -2.53 4.38 -0.80
N GLY A 298 -2.95 5.23 0.11
CA GLY A 298 -3.94 6.27 -0.15
C GLY A 298 -3.65 7.57 0.56
N LEU A 299 -4.26 8.64 0.09
CA LEU A 299 -4.31 9.97 0.71
C LEU A 299 -5.78 10.33 0.93
N TYR A 300 -6.16 10.40 2.18
CA TYR A 300 -7.50 10.78 2.62
C TYR A 300 -7.56 12.29 2.83
N TYR A 301 -8.49 12.95 2.17
CA TYR A 301 -8.79 14.35 2.43
C TYR A 301 -9.80 14.46 3.57
N PHE A 302 -9.37 15.08 4.69
CA PHE A 302 -10.28 15.38 5.79
C PHE A 302 -11.21 16.54 5.40
N ASN A 303 -12.17 16.22 4.55
CA ASN A 303 -13.10 17.18 3.94
C ASN A 303 -14.09 17.72 5.00
N PRO A 304 -14.05 19.01 5.36
CA PRO A 304 -14.95 19.56 6.38
C PRO A 304 -16.44 19.56 5.96
N LYS A 305 -16.72 19.35 4.66
CA LYS A 305 -18.08 19.21 4.11
C LYS A 305 -18.47 17.75 3.86
N GLY A 306 -17.55 16.81 4.05
CA GLY A 306 -17.79 15.39 3.79
C GLY A 306 -18.86 14.79 4.72
N ILE A 307 -19.53 13.77 4.25
CA ILE A 307 -20.62 13.11 5.02
C ILE A 307 -20.12 12.65 6.40
N SER A 308 -18.93 12.05 6.44
CA SER A 308 -18.36 11.46 7.66
C SER A 308 -17.57 12.44 8.52
N THR A 309 -17.18 13.59 7.99
CA THR A 309 -16.27 14.55 8.64
C THR A 309 -16.90 15.87 9.00
N ASN A 310 -18.05 16.23 8.38
CA ASN A 310 -18.79 17.43 8.73
C ASN A 310 -19.34 17.35 10.17
N PRO A 311 -18.97 18.30 11.07
CA PRO A 311 -19.44 18.32 12.45
C PRO A 311 -20.95 18.33 12.62
N GLU A 312 -21.70 18.91 11.69
CA GLU A 312 -23.17 18.94 11.70
C GLU A 312 -23.76 17.53 11.60
N ASN A 313 -23.04 16.59 11.02
CA ASN A 313 -23.46 15.21 10.81
C ASN A 313 -23.18 14.31 12.03
N PHE A 314 -22.35 14.73 13.00
CA PHE A 314 -21.88 13.86 14.08
C PHE A 314 -22.99 13.28 14.95
N SER A 315 -24.10 13.99 15.12
CA SER A 315 -25.20 13.51 15.95
C SER A 315 -25.87 12.26 15.37
N TRP A 316 -26.24 12.29 14.09
CA TRP A 316 -26.88 11.15 13.44
C TRP A 316 -25.86 10.06 13.05
N LYS A 317 -24.65 10.45 12.66
CA LYS A 317 -23.55 9.51 12.38
C LYS A 317 -23.26 8.61 13.59
N ARG A 318 -23.10 9.19 14.77
CA ARG A 318 -22.90 8.41 16.02
C ARG A 318 -24.05 7.43 16.31
N LYS A 319 -25.28 7.80 15.96
CA LYS A 319 -26.43 6.89 16.12
C LYS A 319 -26.32 5.70 15.16
N GLU A 320 -25.94 5.94 13.90
CA GLU A 320 -25.70 4.84 12.95
C GLU A 320 -24.55 3.95 13.42
N GLU A 321 -23.43 4.52 13.83
CA GLU A 321 -22.27 3.78 14.33
C GLU A 321 -22.65 2.93 15.59
N GLN A 322 -23.42 3.50 16.49
CA GLN A 322 -23.93 2.76 17.67
C GLN A 322 -24.89 1.63 17.27
N GLU A 323 -25.77 1.86 16.31
CA GLU A 323 -26.67 0.83 15.78
C GLU A 323 -25.86 -0.33 15.16
N VAL A 324 -24.87 0.00 14.32
CA VAL A 324 -24.00 -1.00 13.72
C VAL A 324 -23.21 -1.77 14.78
N TYR A 325 -22.59 -1.08 15.73
CA TYR A 325 -21.85 -1.72 16.82
C TYR A 325 -22.73 -2.69 17.59
N SER A 326 -23.93 -2.27 18.00
CA SER A 326 -24.85 -3.08 18.82
C SER A 326 -25.33 -4.37 18.13
N LYS A 327 -25.29 -4.42 16.78
CA LYS A 327 -25.62 -5.65 16.04
C LYS A 327 -24.55 -6.74 16.21
N TYR A 328 -23.29 -6.35 16.46
CA TYR A 328 -22.15 -7.25 16.41
C TYR A 328 -21.37 -7.34 17.73
N GLU A 329 -21.67 -6.49 18.73
CA GLU A 329 -20.92 -6.41 19.99
C GLU A 329 -20.80 -7.75 20.74
N ASN A 330 -21.87 -8.57 20.72
CA ASN A 330 -21.92 -9.85 21.43
C ASN A 330 -21.52 -11.06 20.58
N ILE A 331 -21.02 -10.84 19.34
CA ILE A 331 -20.53 -11.93 18.49
C ILE A 331 -19.06 -12.17 18.82
N GLU A 332 -18.73 -13.42 19.16
CA GLU A 332 -17.37 -13.93 19.35
C GLU A 332 -17.01 -14.89 18.21
N LEU A 333 -15.78 -14.76 17.64
CA LEU A 333 -15.27 -15.58 16.53
C LEU A 333 -13.92 -16.20 16.86
#